data_9d55c89b0eeae90bd96dc62cee3e81e2
#
_entry.id   9d55c89b0eeae90bd96dc62cee3e81e2
#
_cell.length_a   1.000
_cell.length_b   1.000
_cell.length_c   1.000
_cell.angle_alpha   90.00
_cell.angle_beta   90.00
_cell.angle_gamma   90.00
#
_symmetry.space_group_name_H-M   'P 1'
#
loop_
_entity.id
_entity.type
_entity.pdbx_description
1 polymer ?
#
loop_
_entity_poly.entity_id
_entity_poly.type
_entity_poly.pdbx_seq_one_letter_code
_entity_poly.pdbx_strand_id
1 'polypeptide(L)'
;MNRKVISAAVAVAMTATMSSFALPANAAEVKTPQYQTNTRQMEKLNRGLIAVKTTADTRGQAVNGVYLSWRLLGDESLENQAFDIYKNGTKIHTTGVHDATNWIDTSGTASDKYKVVKAGEDASKETEIGRASGRERV
;
A
#
# COMPACT_ATOMS: atom_id res chain seq x y z
N MET A 1 -36.92 58.12 62.86
CA MET A 1 -36.16 57.11 63.70
C MET A 1 -35.63 56.04 62.84
N ASN A 2 -34.35 56.13 62.42
CA ASN A 2 -33.75 55.25 61.48
C ASN A 2 -32.86 54.22 62.22
N ARG A 3 -33.21 53.00 62.18
CA ARG A 3 -32.34 51.91 62.65
C ARG A 3 -31.61 51.29 61.49
N LYS A 4 -30.33 51.61 61.39
CA LYS A 4 -29.43 50.93 60.47
C LYS A 4 -29.07 49.55 61.06
N VAL A 5 -29.45 48.50 60.37
CA VAL A 5 -29.00 47.16 60.69
C VAL A 5 -27.72 46.89 59.92
N ILE A 6 -26.62 46.78 60.65
CA ILE A 6 -25.33 46.40 60.05
C ILE A 6 -25.29 44.89 60.02
N SER A 7 -25.34 44.35 58.85
CA SER A 7 -25.20 42.88 58.64
C SER A 7 -23.71 42.59 58.43
N ALA A 8 -23.08 41.97 59.43
CA ALA A 8 -21.72 41.49 59.33
C ALA A 8 -21.70 40.17 58.60
N ALA A 9 -21.19 40.18 57.39
CA ALA A 9 -20.94 38.95 56.60
C ALA A 9 -19.64 38.32 57.11
N VAL A 10 -19.75 37.19 57.75
CA VAL A 10 -18.60 36.34 58.13
C VAL A 10 -18.23 35.51 56.90
N ALA A 11 -17.17 35.86 56.21
CA ALA A 11 -16.60 35.06 55.16
C ALA A 11 -15.74 33.93 55.74
N VAL A 12 -16.23 32.74 55.75
CA VAL A 12 -15.46 31.55 56.09
C VAL A 12 -14.63 31.14 54.85
N ALA A 13 -13.35 31.48 54.86
CA ALA A 13 -12.41 31.00 53.86
C ALA A 13 -12.07 29.54 54.15
N MET A 14 -12.66 28.65 53.36
CA MET A 14 -12.23 27.24 53.30
C MET A 14 -11.00 27.17 52.39
N THR A 15 -9.82 27.12 53.01
CA THR A 15 -8.60 26.76 52.31
C THR A 15 -8.60 25.24 52.09
N ALA A 16 -9.02 24.84 50.87
CA ALA A 16 -8.84 23.48 50.41
C ALA A 16 -7.35 23.28 50.09
N THR A 17 -6.64 22.61 51.01
CA THR A 17 -5.31 22.11 50.74
C THR A 17 -5.42 20.94 49.75
N MET A 18 -5.27 21.23 48.48
CA MET A 18 -5.06 20.20 47.48
C MET A 18 -3.66 19.65 47.65
N SER A 19 -3.54 18.53 48.40
CA SER A 19 -2.35 17.71 48.37
C SER A 19 -2.21 17.12 46.97
N SER A 20 -1.33 17.73 46.19
CA SER A 20 -0.91 17.18 44.90
C SER A 20 -0.19 15.88 45.15
N PHE A 21 -0.88 14.76 44.96
CA PHE A 21 -0.20 13.48 44.83
C PHE A 21 0.61 13.55 43.52
N ALA A 22 1.88 13.89 43.65
CA ALA A 22 2.83 13.68 42.60
C ALA A 22 2.94 12.16 42.37
N LEU A 23 2.26 11.66 41.36
CA LEU A 23 2.50 10.32 40.86
C LEU A 23 3.98 10.26 40.45
N PRO A 24 4.73 9.23 40.89
CA PRO A 24 6.10 9.09 40.45
C PRO A 24 6.12 9.04 38.92
N ALA A 25 6.83 9.97 38.31
CA ALA A 25 7.05 10.03 36.89
C ALA A 25 8.00 8.90 36.41
N ASN A 26 7.74 7.69 36.84
CA ASN A 26 8.40 6.47 36.42
C ASN A 26 7.42 5.58 35.64
N ALA A 27 6.53 6.19 34.87
CA ALA A 27 5.99 5.46 33.75
C ALA A 27 7.19 5.15 32.85
N ALA A 28 7.74 3.95 33.01
CA ALA A 28 8.72 3.42 32.07
C ALA A 28 8.11 3.65 30.70
N GLU A 29 8.81 4.48 29.91
CA GLU A 29 8.46 4.73 28.52
C GLU A 29 8.29 3.37 27.88
N VAL A 30 7.05 2.97 27.65
CA VAL A 30 6.77 1.77 26.87
C VAL A 30 7.31 2.09 25.49
N LYS A 31 8.57 1.73 25.28
CA LYS A 31 9.17 1.74 23.95
C LYS A 31 8.25 0.82 23.16
N THR A 32 7.29 1.43 22.47
CA THR A 32 6.65 0.75 21.34
C THR A 32 7.78 0.11 20.56
N PRO A 33 7.76 -1.23 20.39
CA PRO A 33 8.77 -1.85 19.58
C PRO A 33 8.75 -1.09 18.28
N GLN A 34 9.75 -0.25 18.06
CA GLN A 34 10.01 0.23 16.74
C GLN A 34 10.23 -1.05 15.96
N TYR A 35 9.25 -1.39 15.15
CA TYR A 35 9.51 -2.26 14.03
C TYR A 35 10.71 -1.61 13.37
N GLN A 36 11.88 -2.13 13.70
CA GLN A 36 13.02 -1.84 12.90
C GLN A 36 12.54 -2.22 11.51
N THR A 37 12.41 -1.22 10.67
CA THR A 37 12.43 -1.46 9.24
C THR A 37 13.69 -2.25 9.07
N ASN A 38 13.54 -3.58 9.24
CA ASN A 38 14.63 -4.47 8.96
C ASN A 38 15.01 -4.07 7.56
N THR A 39 16.20 -3.57 7.41
CA THR A 39 16.93 -3.75 6.19
C THR A 39 17.12 -5.26 6.05
N ARG A 40 16.02 -6.01 5.96
CA ARG A 40 16.05 -7.28 5.29
C ARG A 40 16.71 -6.93 3.98
N GLN A 41 17.89 -7.45 3.77
CA GLN A 41 18.40 -7.62 2.43
C GLN A 41 17.34 -8.48 1.74
N MET A 42 16.26 -7.84 1.39
CA MET A 42 15.33 -8.39 0.43
C MET A 42 16.20 -8.51 -0.79
N GLU A 43 16.49 -9.74 -1.16
CA GLU A 43 17.00 -10.02 -2.48
C GLU A 43 16.22 -9.10 -3.40
N LYS A 44 16.92 -8.40 -4.28
CA LYS A 44 16.31 -7.46 -5.21
C LYS A 44 15.46 -8.28 -6.17
N LEU A 45 14.33 -8.76 -5.62
CA LEU A 45 13.37 -9.57 -6.35
C LEU A 45 12.73 -8.65 -7.38
N ASN A 46 12.86 -9.04 -8.62
CA ASN A 46 12.10 -8.43 -9.70
C ASN A 46 10.61 -8.74 -9.55
N ARG A 47 9.76 -8.12 -10.35
CA ARG A 47 8.30 -8.31 -10.32
C ARG A 47 7.86 -9.75 -10.62
N GLY A 48 8.73 -10.60 -11.13
CA GLY A 48 8.39 -11.97 -11.54
C GLY A 48 7.31 -11.96 -12.61
N LEU A 49 7.43 -11.06 -13.60
CA LEU A 49 6.44 -10.91 -14.67
C LEU A 49 6.37 -12.20 -15.49
N ILE A 50 5.18 -12.77 -15.52
CA ILE A 50 4.84 -13.94 -16.32
C ILE A 50 3.93 -13.49 -17.44
N ALA A 51 4.22 -13.91 -18.67
CA ALA A 51 3.38 -13.70 -19.84
C ALA A 51 3.11 -15.06 -20.49
N VAL A 52 1.87 -15.49 -20.58
CA VAL A 52 1.47 -16.80 -21.13
C VAL A 52 0.34 -16.60 -22.11
N LYS A 53 0.47 -17.23 -23.28
CA LYS A 53 -0.68 -17.30 -24.20
C LYS A 53 -1.82 -18.08 -23.54
N THR A 54 -3.00 -17.50 -23.56
CA THR A 54 -4.19 -18.11 -22.96
C THR A 54 -5.36 -18.14 -23.92
N THR A 55 -6.20 -19.14 -23.77
CA THR A 55 -7.48 -19.29 -24.46
C THR A 55 -8.67 -19.13 -23.51
N ALA A 56 -8.39 -18.93 -22.23
CA ALA A 56 -9.40 -18.69 -21.20
C ALA A 56 -8.93 -17.64 -20.19
N ASP A 57 -9.87 -16.90 -19.62
CA ASP A 57 -9.61 -16.00 -18.49
C ASP A 57 -9.50 -16.78 -17.16
N THR A 58 -9.25 -16.05 -16.07
CA THR A 58 -9.15 -16.62 -14.71
C THR A 58 -10.47 -17.22 -14.20
N ARG A 59 -11.58 -16.97 -14.87
CA ARG A 59 -12.93 -17.51 -14.56
C ARG A 59 -13.32 -18.63 -15.49
N GLY A 60 -12.44 -19.06 -16.40
CA GLY A 60 -12.68 -20.12 -17.38
C GLY A 60 -13.51 -19.66 -18.60
N GLN A 61 -13.72 -18.35 -18.79
CA GLN A 61 -14.38 -17.86 -19.99
C GLN A 61 -13.40 -17.83 -21.17
N ALA A 62 -13.87 -18.16 -22.34
CA ALA A 62 -13.06 -18.20 -23.54
C ALA A 62 -12.54 -16.80 -23.91
N VAL A 63 -11.23 -16.62 -23.81
CA VAL A 63 -10.54 -15.36 -24.17
C VAL A 63 -9.25 -15.74 -24.88
N ASN A 64 -9.05 -15.26 -26.10
CA ASN A 64 -7.78 -15.39 -26.80
C ASN A 64 -6.89 -14.20 -26.46
N GLY A 65 -5.64 -14.45 -26.04
CA GLY A 65 -4.73 -13.36 -25.72
C GLY A 65 -3.47 -13.80 -24.98
N VAL A 66 -2.82 -12.85 -24.34
CA VAL A 66 -1.68 -13.09 -23.45
C VAL A 66 -2.10 -12.70 -22.04
N TYR A 67 -2.10 -13.67 -21.15
CA TYR A 67 -2.28 -13.47 -19.72
C TYR A 67 -0.96 -12.99 -19.11
N LEU A 68 -1.02 -11.88 -18.40
CA LEU A 68 0.08 -11.28 -17.66
C LEU A 68 -0.19 -11.43 -16.18
N SER A 69 0.83 -11.77 -15.41
CA SER A 69 0.79 -11.78 -13.95
C SER A 69 2.12 -11.32 -13.39
N TRP A 70 2.08 -10.52 -12.33
CA TRP A 70 3.26 -9.98 -11.67
C TRP A 70 3.05 -9.92 -10.16
N ARG A 71 4.11 -9.64 -9.41
CA ARG A 71 4.08 -9.46 -7.96
C ARG A 71 3.98 -8.00 -7.58
N LEU A 72 3.28 -7.74 -6.49
CA LEU A 72 3.47 -6.54 -5.70
C LEU A 72 4.77 -6.69 -4.89
N LEU A 73 5.61 -5.67 -4.88
CA LEU A 73 6.85 -5.66 -4.10
C LEU A 73 6.57 -5.17 -2.68
N GLY A 74 7.42 -5.54 -1.72
CA GLY A 74 7.17 -5.26 -0.31
C GLY A 74 7.28 -3.79 0.09
N ASP A 75 7.79 -2.94 -0.78
CA ASP A 75 7.88 -1.48 -0.63
C ASP A 75 6.72 -0.74 -1.31
N GLU A 76 5.80 -1.47 -1.92
CA GLU A 76 4.64 -0.92 -2.63
C GLU A 76 3.39 -0.91 -1.77
N SER A 77 2.56 0.11 -1.93
CA SER A 77 1.30 0.24 -1.21
C SER A 77 0.26 -0.75 -1.73
N LEU A 78 -0.40 -1.46 -0.82
CA LEU A 78 -1.54 -2.31 -1.17
C LEU A 78 -2.78 -1.51 -1.58
N GLU A 79 -2.87 -0.26 -1.15
CA GLU A 79 -4.09 0.54 -1.29
C GLU A 79 -4.05 1.50 -2.48
N ASN A 80 -2.85 1.91 -2.90
CA ASN A 80 -2.71 2.99 -3.88
C ASN A 80 -1.73 2.65 -5.00
N GLN A 81 -1.58 1.37 -5.33
CA GLN A 81 -0.63 0.97 -6.35
C GLN A 81 -1.33 0.64 -7.67
N ALA A 82 -1.08 1.45 -8.68
CA ALA A 82 -1.43 1.17 -10.08
C ALA A 82 -0.17 0.81 -10.88
N PHE A 83 -0.35 0.13 -12.00
CA PHE A 83 0.73 -0.33 -12.86
C PHE A 83 0.49 0.07 -14.30
N ASP A 84 1.54 0.51 -14.96
CA ASP A 84 1.58 0.73 -16.41
C ASP A 84 2.11 -0.52 -17.11
N ILE A 85 1.36 -1.01 -18.07
CA ILE A 85 1.70 -2.19 -18.86
C ILE A 85 2.15 -1.75 -20.25
N TYR A 86 3.33 -2.18 -20.63
CA TYR A 86 3.94 -1.91 -21.92
C TYR A 86 4.03 -3.18 -22.74
N LYS A 87 3.70 -3.07 -24.03
CA LYS A 87 3.90 -4.10 -25.05
C LYS A 87 4.85 -3.58 -26.12
N ASN A 88 5.94 -4.28 -26.37
CA ASN A 88 6.96 -3.92 -27.37
C ASN A 88 7.44 -2.46 -27.23
N GLY A 89 7.55 -1.97 -25.98
CA GLY A 89 7.97 -0.60 -25.66
C GLY A 89 6.85 0.46 -25.66
N THR A 90 5.64 0.11 -26.08
CA THR A 90 4.50 1.03 -26.09
C THR A 90 3.57 0.74 -24.90
N LYS A 91 3.16 1.77 -24.16
CA LYS A 91 2.19 1.63 -23.09
C LYS A 91 0.82 1.30 -23.67
N ILE A 92 0.23 0.18 -23.22
CA ILE A 92 -1.05 -0.32 -23.73
C ILE A 92 -2.16 -0.27 -22.67
N HIS A 93 -1.81 -0.27 -21.39
CA HIS A 93 -2.80 -0.27 -20.31
C HIS A 93 -2.22 0.32 -19.03
N THR A 94 -3.09 0.87 -18.20
CA THR A 94 -2.81 1.24 -16.81
C THR A 94 -3.87 0.59 -15.93
N THR A 95 -3.46 -0.17 -14.91
CA THR A 95 -4.40 -0.78 -13.96
C THR A 95 -4.99 0.27 -13.02
N GLY A 96 -6.16 -0.02 -12.45
CA GLY A 96 -6.68 0.73 -11.31
C GLY A 96 -5.88 0.46 -10.04
N VAL A 97 -6.00 1.35 -9.05
CA VAL A 97 -5.25 1.25 -7.78
C VAL A 97 -5.66 0.05 -6.91
N HIS A 98 -6.83 -0.53 -7.17
CA HIS A 98 -7.33 -1.70 -6.44
C HIS A 98 -7.44 -2.93 -7.33
N ASP A 99 -6.91 -2.86 -8.55
CA ASP A 99 -6.94 -3.98 -9.45
C ASP A 99 -5.96 -5.06 -9.02
N ALA A 100 -6.27 -6.29 -9.40
CA ALA A 100 -5.37 -7.41 -9.20
C ALA A 100 -4.09 -7.25 -10.04
N THR A 101 -3.00 -7.86 -9.59
CA THR A 101 -1.71 -7.86 -10.28
C THR A 101 -1.67 -8.85 -11.46
N ASN A 102 -2.73 -8.82 -12.25
CA ASN A 102 -2.84 -9.60 -13.49
C ASN A 102 -3.72 -8.85 -14.51
N TRP A 103 -3.51 -9.16 -15.77
CA TRP A 103 -4.29 -8.58 -16.86
C TRP A 103 -4.18 -9.45 -18.11
N ILE A 104 -5.17 -9.38 -19.01
CA ILE A 104 -5.17 -10.11 -20.27
C ILE A 104 -5.12 -9.13 -21.42
N ASP A 105 -4.05 -9.21 -22.23
CA ASP A 105 -3.99 -8.51 -23.51
C ASP A 105 -4.64 -9.37 -24.59
N THR A 106 -5.88 -9.06 -24.93
CA THR A 106 -6.63 -9.77 -25.97
C THR A 106 -6.07 -9.62 -27.37
N SER A 107 -5.20 -8.63 -27.58
CA SER A 107 -4.46 -8.42 -28.84
C SER A 107 -3.05 -9.00 -28.83
N GLY A 108 -2.66 -9.63 -27.71
CA GLY A 108 -1.32 -10.15 -27.50
C GLY A 108 -1.04 -11.42 -28.30
N THR A 109 0.21 -11.55 -28.73
CA THR A 109 0.74 -12.70 -29.45
C THR A 109 1.89 -13.34 -28.69
N ALA A 110 2.27 -14.57 -29.04
CA ALA A 110 3.37 -15.29 -28.41
C ALA A 110 4.75 -14.63 -28.61
N SER A 111 4.89 -13.73 -29.59
CA SER A 111 6.12 -13.01 -29.88
C SER A 111 6.26 -11.69 -29.13
N ASP A 112 5.20 -11.21 -28.48
CA ASP A 112 5.20 -9.94 -27.82
C ASP A 112 6.03 -9.96 -26.53
N LYS A 113 6.64 -8.81 -26.25
CA LYS A 113 7.44 -8.56 -25.05
C LYS A 113 6.70 -7.58 -24.17
N TYR A 114 6.58 -7.91 -22.89
CA TYR A 114 5.86 -7.10 -21.93
C TYR A 114 6.77 -6.57 -20.84
N LYS A 115 6.47 -5.38 -20.35
CA LYS A 115 7.01 -4.78 -19.14
C LYS A 115 5.87 -4.26 -18.27
N VAL A 116 6.03 -4.35 -16.97
CA VAL A 116 5.12 -3.79 -15.99
C VAL A 116 5.92 -2.92 -15.03
N VAL A 117 5.53 -1.66 -14.91
CA VAL A 117 6.16 -0.69 -14.02
C VAL A 117 5.10 -0.03 -13.15
N LYS A 118 5.51 0.58 -12.06
CA LYS A 118 4.61 1.46 -11.29
C LYS A 118 4.05 2.55 -12.20
N ALA A 119 2.77 2.87 -12.04
CA ALA A 119 2.16 3.94 -12.81
C ALA A 119 2.89 5.28 -12.58
N GLY A 120 3.30 5.90 -13.68
CA GLY A 120 4.07 7.15 -13.66
C GLY A 120 5.59 6.99 -13.50
N GLU A 121 6.10 5.77 -13.34
CA GLU A 121 7.54 5.52 -13.38
C GLU A 121 8.05 5.33 -14.80
N ASP A 122 9.35 5.61 -14.97
CA ASP A 122 10.01 5.44 -16.27
C ASP A 122 10.26 3.94 -16.56
N ALA A 123 9.62 3.46 -17.62
CA ALA A 123 9.73 2.07 -18.06
C ALA A 123 11.16 1.65 -18.45
N SER A 124 12.08 2.62 -18.68
CA SER A 124 13.49 2.31 -18.98
C SER A 124 14.24 1.75 -17.76
N LYS A 125 13.77 2.06 -16.55
CA LYS A 125 14.37 1.58 -15.29
C LYS A 125 14.02 0.12 -14.99
N GLU A 126 12.95 -0.41 -15.55
CA GLU A 126 12.56 -1.80 -15.39
C GLU A 126 13.33 -2.68 -16.38
N THR A 127 14.08 -3.61 -15.86
CA THR A 127 14.93 -4.53 -16.65
C THR A 127 14.21 -5.83 -16.99
N GLU A 128 13.15 -6.17 -16.27
CA GLU A 128 12.42 -7.41 -16.50
C GLU A 128 11.50 -7.32 -17.71
N ILE A 129 11.63 -8.29 -18.59
CA ILE A 129 10.80 -8.43 -19.77
C ILE A 129 10.11 -9.78 -19.73
N GLY A 130 8.78 -9.76 -19.56
CA GLY A 130 7.94 -10.94 -19.76
C GLY A 130 7.85 -11.26 -21.26
N ARG A 131 8.23 -12.46 -21.64
CA ARG A 131 8.02 -12.98 -23.00
C ARG A 131 6.85 -13.94 -22.95
N ALA A 132 5.88 -13.74 -23.82
CA ALA A 132 4.77 -14.67 -23.96
C ALA A 132 5.32 -16.02 -24.41
N SER A 133 5.35 -16.97 -23.51
CA SER A 133 5.74 -18.34 -23.85
C SER A 133 4.52 -19.09 -24.38
N GLY A 134 4.62 -19.62 -25.59
CA GLY A 134 3.54 -20.38 -26.23
C GLY A 134 3.37 -21.81 -25.68
N ARG A 135 3.58 -22.04 -24.38
CA ARG A 135 3.22 -23.31 -23.76
C ARG A 135 1.74 -23.30 -23.45
N GLU A 136 0.96 -23.74 -24.40
CA GLU A 136 -0.38 -24.23 -24.18
C GLU A 136 -0.30 -25.39 -23.16
N ARG A 137 -0.88 -25.20 -21.98
CA ARG A 137 -1.17 -26.34 -21.12
C ARG A 137 -2.41 -27.02 -21.70
N VAL A 138 -2.20 -28.16 -22.30
CA VAL A 138 -3.25 -29.11 -22.64
C VAL A 138 -3.86 -29.66 -21.34
#